data_094aa86f3319fd53a3583fe6728f9be2
#
_entry.id   094aa86f3319fd53a3583fe6728f9be2
#
_cell.length_a   1.000
_cell.length_b   1.000
_cell.length_c   1.000
_cell.angle_alpha   90.00
_cell.angle_beta   90.00
_cell.angle_gamma   90.00
#
_symmetry.space_group_name_H-M   'P 1'
#
loop_
_entity.id
_entity.type
_entity.pdbx_description
1 polymer ?
#
loop_
_entity_poly.entity_id
_entity_poly.type
_entity_poly.pdbx_seq_one_letter_code
_entity_poly.pdbx_strand_id
1 'polypeptide(L)'
;MHLYQGTSEQFIADAVQARLANQLSDRFFQEFRYRPAPSEVMSWRNSLGAMAHVLQLADLTDQGILVELKLPLSSKRLDVLITGSSPTTGDAAVIVELKQWTGVGRSNKIGRAHV
;
A
#
# COMPACT_ATOMS: atom_id res chain seq x y z
N MET A 1 2.86 10.43 6.70
CA MET A 1 3.06 9.56 7.85
C MET A 1 3.35 8.14 7.41
N HIS A 2 4.41 7.56 7.92
CA HIS A 2 4.83 6.24 7.49
C HIS A 2 4.08 5.17 8.28
N LEU A 3 3.35 4.33 7.62
CA LEU A 3 2.62 3.24 8.27
C LEU A 3 3.33 1.90 8.17
N TYR A 4 4.27 1.75 7.25
CA TYR A 4 4.97 0.48 7.08
C TYR A 4 6.27 0.71 6.33
N GLN A 5 7.30 -0.04 6.69
CA GLN A 5 8.57 0.00 5.99
C GLN A 5 9.20 -1.39 6.08
N GLY A 6 9.67 -1.89 4.99
CA GLY A 6 10.30 -3.21 4.96
C GLY A 6 10.75 -3.56 3.56
N THR A 7 11.08 -4.82 3.36
CA THR A 7 11.44 -5.30 2.03
C THR A 7 10.18 -5.78 1.32
N SER A 8 10.25 -5.90 0.00
CA SER A 8 9.12 -6.43 -0.75
C SER A 8 8.81 -7.86 -0.34
N GLU A 9 9.83 -8.65 0.01
CA GLU A 9 9.60 -9.99 0.49
C GLU A 9 8.79 -9.99 1.78
N GLN A 10 9.13 -9.12 2.73
CA GLN A 10 8.37 -9.00 3.96
C GLN A 10 6.96 -8.50 3.69
N PHE A 11 6.83 -7.53 2.79
CA PHE A 11 5.53 -6.96 2.45
C PHE A 11 4.61 -8.03 1.87
N ILE A 12 5.12 -8.84 0.95
CA ILE A 12 4.36 -9.93 0.34
C ILE A 12 3.96 -10.94 1.40
N ALA A 13 4.90 -11.34 2.27
CA ALA A 13 4.60 -12.31 3.31
C ALA A 13 3.52 -11.80 4.26
N ASP A 14 3.60 -10.54 4.65
CA ASP A 14 2.62 -9.95 5.57
C ASP A 14 1.25 -9.84 4.90
N ALA A 15 1.22 -9.55 3.61
CA ALA A 15 -0.03 -9.47 2.88
C ALA A 15 -0.66 -10.86 2.72
N VAL A 16 0.13 -11.87 2.39
CA VAL A 16 -0.36 -13.23 2.21
C VAL A 16 -0.89 -13.79 3.52
N GLN A 17 -0.26 -13.44 4.64
CA GLN A 17 -0.71 -13.93 5.93
C GLN A 17 -1.75 -13.02 6.56
N ALA A 18 -2.27 -12.08 5.81
CA ALA A 18 -3.32 -11.17 6.24
C ALA A 18 -2.96 -10.35 7.48
N ARG A 19 -1.67 -10.04 7.65
CA ARG A 19 -1.24 -9.25 8.80
C ARG A 19 -0.99 -7.80 8.47
N LEU A 20 -0.86 -7.48 7.20
CA LEU A 20 -0.40 -6.16 6.79
C LEU A 20 -1.37 -5.05 7.21
N ALA A 21 -2.65 -5.23 6.94
CA ALA A 21 -3.63 -4.20 7.29
C ALA A 21 -3.69 -3.98 8.81
N ASN A 22 -3.50 -5.04 9.59
CA ASN A 22 -3.48 -4.91 11.04
C ASN A 22 -2.24 -4.16 11.51
N GLN A 23 -1.10 -4.39 10.88
CA GLN A 23 0.10 -3.65 11.21
C GLN A 23 -0.07 -2.16 10.93
N LEU A 24 -0.70 -1.82 9.82
CA LEU A 24 -0.97 -0.43 9.49
C LEU A 24 -1.96 0.18 10.48
N SER A 25 -2.97 -0.57 10.87
CA SER A 25 -3.96 -0.10 11.84
C SER A 25 -3.31 0.17 13.20
N ASP A 26 -2.40 -0.71 13.62
CA ASP A 26 -1.69 -0.53 14.88
C ASP A 26 -0.79 0.71 14.84
N ARG A 27 -0.11 0.91 13.73
CA ARG A 27 0.74 2.08 13.58
C ARG A 27 -0.08 3.36 13.56
N PHE A 28 -1.22 3.32 12.90
CA PHE A 28 -2.16 4.44 12.85
C PHE A 28 -2.62 4.78 14.27
N PHE A 29 -2.96 3.75 15.06
CA PHE A 29 -3.41 3.96 16.42
C PHE A 29 -2.31 4.58 17.28
N GLN A 30 -1.06 4.16 17.09
CA GLN A 30 0.05 4.73 17.84
C GLN A 30 0.19 6.21 17.58
N GLU A 31 -0.11 6.63 16.35
CA GLU A 31 0.08 8.02 16.00
C GLU A 31 -1.12 8.87 16.33
N PHE A 32 -2.31 8.43 16.06
CA PHE A 32 -3.50 9.23 16.22
C PHE A 32 -4.34 8.91 17.45
N ARG A 33 -4.02 7.83 18.14
CA ARG A 33 -4.71 7.41 19.36
C ARG A 33 -6.16 7.01 19.15
N TYR A 34 -6.54 6.68 17.95
CA TYR A 34 -7.82 6.05 17.66
C TYR A 34 -7.59 5.12 16.46
N ARG A 35 -8.50 4.18 16.27
CA ARG A 35 -8.35 3.22 15.18
C ARG A 35 -8.99 3.75 13.91
N PRO A 36 -8.46 3.38 12.74
CA PRO A 36 -9.12 3.74 11.50
C PRO A 36 -10.44 3.00 11.39
N ALA A 37 -11.36 3.52 10.58
CA ALA A 37 -12.67 2.90 10.41
C ALA A 37 -12.50 1.49 9.82
N PRO A 38 -13.36 0.53 10.19
CA PRO A 38 -13.25 -0.82 9.63
C PRO A 38 -13.31 -0.87 8.11
N SER A 39 -14.09 0.01 7.49
CA SER A 39 -14.15 0.08 6.04
C SER A 39 -12.83 0.54 5.44
N GLU A 40 -12.12 1.40 6.14
CA GLU A 40 -10.83 1.88 5.66
C GLU A 40 -9.79 0.77 5.76
N VAL A 41 -9.80 0.02 6.85
CA VAL A 41 -8.88 -1.11 7.03
C VAL A 41 -9.13 -2.16 5.94
N MET A 42 -10.39 -2.41 5.62
CA MET A 42 -10.74 -3.34 4.57
C MET A 42 -10.22 -2.86 3.21
N SER A 43 -10.35 -1.57 2.94
CA SER A 43 -9.84 -0.99 1.72
C SER A 43 -8.32 -1.15 1.64
N TRP A 44 -7.63 -0.94 2.74
CA TRP A 44 -6.18 -1.14 2.79
C TRP A 44 -5.83 -2.60 2.50
N ARG A 45 -6.56 -3.53 3.12
CA ARG A 45 -6.30 -4.95 2.91
C ARG A 45 -6.43 -5.31 1.42
N ASN A 46 -7.47 -4.82 0.79
CA ASN A 46 -7.69 -5.13 -0.62
C ASN A 46 -6.63 -4.49 -1.52
N SER A 47 -6.33 -3.22 -1.32
CA SER A 47 -5.38 -2.51 -2.17
C SER A 47 -3.97 -3.02 -1.99
N LEU A 48 -3.56 -3.24 -0.75
CA LEU A 48 -2.20 -3.70 -0.49
C LEU A 48 -2.03 -5.16 -0.87
N GLY A 49 -3.09 -5.96 -0.76
CA GLY A 49 -3.07 -7.34 -1.25
C GLY A 49 -2.88 -7.39 -2.75
N ALA A 50 -3.57 -6.52 -3.49
CA ALA A 50 -3.39 -6.44 -4.93
C ALA A 50 -1.98 -5.99 -5.29
N MET A 51 -1.43 -5.05 -4.54
CA MET A 51 -0.06 -4.58 -4.74
C MET A 51 0.95 -5.71 -4.51
N ALA A 52 0.75 -6.49 -3.46
CA ALA A 52 1.62 -7.62 -3.16
C ALA A 52 1.58 -8.66 -4.28
N HIS A 53 0.39 -8.88 -4.84
CA HIS A 53 0.24 -9.81 -5.94
C HIS A 53 1.01 -9.34 -7.18
N VAL A 54 0.95 -8.05 -7.47
CA VAL A 54 1.70 -7.48 -8.58
C VAL A 54 3.20 -7.65 -8.35
N LEU A 55 3.67 -7.42 -7.14
CA LEU A 55 5.09 -7.59 -6.83
C LEU A 55 5.52 -9.05 -7.00
N GLN A 56 4.65 -9.99 -6.64
CA GLN A 56 4.96 -11.40 -6.84
C GLN A 56 5.02 -11.75 -8.32
N LEU A 57 4.06 -11.29 -9.09
CA LEU A 57 4.03 -11.58 -10.52
C LEU A 57 5.22 -11.00 -11.25
N ALA A 58 5.71 -9.86 -10.80
CA ALA A 58 6.86 -9.21 -11.40
C ALA A 58 8.18 -9.71 -10.82
N ASP A 59 8.11 -10.64 -9.85
CA ASP A 59 9.30 -11.20 -9.21
C ASP A 59 10.16 -10.11 -8.55
N LEU A 60 9.50 -9.13 -7.97
CA LEU A 60 10.19 -8.05 -7.30
C LEU A 60 10.25 -8.34 -5.81
N THR A 61 11.22 -9.13 -5.38
CA THR A 61 11.30 -9.57 -4.00
C THR A 61 12.39 -8.87 -3.21
N ASP A 62 13.21 -8.07 -3.86
CA ASP A 62 14.36 -7.48 -3.22
C ASP A 62 14.29 -5.96 -3.17
N GLN A 63 13.12 -5.40 -3.25
CA GLN A 63 12.94 -3.95 -3.26
C GLN A 63 12.64 -3.45 -1.86
N GLY A 64 12.81 -2.17 -1.63
CA GLY A 64 12.34 -1.55 -0.40
C GLY A 64 10.91 -1.09 -0.59
N ILE A 65 10.09 -1.24 0.44
CA ILE A 65 8.69 -0.82 0.40
C ILE A 65 8.44 0.13 1.56
N LEU A 66 7.85 1.26 1.23
CA LEU A 66 7.44 2.23 2.24
C LEU A 66 5.98 2.58 1.96
N VAL A 67 5.13 2.41 2.95
CA VAL A 67 3.72 2.79 2.82
C VAL A 67 3.48 4.05 3.62
N GLU A 68 2.99 5.08 2.94
CA GLU A 68 2.81 6.37 3.58
C GLU A 68 1.36 6.80 3.50
N LEU A 69 0.81 7.29 4.60
CA LEU A 69 -0.54 7.80 4.61
C LEU A 69 -0.50 9.30 4.35
N LYS A 70 -1.26 9.73 3.37
CA LYS A 70 -1.42 11.14 3.04
C LYS A 70 -2.81 11.56 3.46
N LEU A 71 -2.92 12.76 4.00
CA LEU A 71 -4.19 13.27 4.48
C LEU A 71 -4.54 14.56 3.77
N PRO A 72 -4.94 14.49 2.51
CA PRO A 72 -5.37 15.70 1.82
C PRO A 72 -6.71 16.15 2.38
N LEU A 73 -7.14 17.32 2.03
CA LEU A 73 -8.34 17.90 2.60
C LEU A 73 -9.60 17.06 2.42
N SER A 74 -9.69 16.35 1.32
CA SER A 74 -10.93 15.66 1.02
C SER A 74 -10.94 14.16 1.31
N SER A 75 -9.82 13.51 1.45
CA SER A 75 -9.80 12.07 1.67
C SER A 75 -8.43 11.59 2.11
N LYS A 76 -8.38 10.40 2.65
CA LYS A 76 -7.13 9.78 3.00
C LYS A 76 -6.62 9.00 1.80
N ARG A 77 -5.33 8.91 1.67
CA ARG A 77 -4.72 8.22 0.55
C ARG A 77 -3.49 7.49 1.02
N LEU A 78 -3.28 6.30 0.51
CA LEU A 78 -2.05 5.57 0.77
C LEU A 78 -1.17 5.66 -0.46
N ASP A 79 0.10 5.95 -0.25
CA ASP A 79 1.09 5.89 -1.30
C ASP A 79 2.08 4.79 -0.95
N VAL A 80 2.45 3.99 -1.92
CA VAL A 80 3.46 2.95 -1.74
C VAL A 80 4.68 3.35 -2.53
N LEU A 81 5.81 3.50 -1.85
CA LEU A 81 7.05 3.83 -2.51
C LEU A 81 7.85 2.54 -2.63
N ILE A 82 8.21 2.19 -3.84
CA ILE A 82 9.00 1.00 -4.13
C ILE A 82 10.36 1.47 -4.58
N THR A 83 11.41 1.06 -3.88
CA THR A 83 12.75 1.47 -4.21
C THR A 83 13.58 0.27 -4.62
N GLY A 84 14.54 0.49 -5.48
CA GLY A 84 15.44 -0.55 -5.89
C GLY A 84 16.67 0.06 -6.52
N SER A 85 17.64 -0.76 -6.87
CA SER A 85 18.83 -0.27 -7.53
C SER A 85 19.18 -1.22 -8.68
N SER A 86 19.83 -0.67 -9.68
CA SER A 86 20.23 -1.42 -10.85
C SER A 86 21.65 -1.06 -11.20
N PRO A 87 22.46 -2.02 -11.60
CA PRO A 87 23.83 -1.71 -12.01
C PRO A 87 23.92 -0.75 -13.18
N THR A 88 22.87 -0.71 -14.02
CA THR A 88 22.92 0.15 -15.19
C THR A 88 22.24 1.49 -14.96
N THR A 89 21.21 1.57 -14.16
CA THR A 89 20.46 2.81 -13.99
C THR A 89 20.63 3.42 -12.61
N GLY A 90 21.30 2.74 -11.70
CA GLY A 90 21.46 3.23 -10.34
C GLY A 90 20.19 3.03 -9.54
N ASP A 91 19.99 3.87 -8.54
CA ASP A 91 18.84 3.75 -7.69
C ASP A 91 17.60 4.28 -8.41
N ALA A 92 16.50 3.64 -8.19
CA ALA A 92 15.25 4.03 -8.79
C ALA A 92 14.14 3.95 -7.73
N ALA A 93 13.10 4.72 -7.93
CA ALA A 93 11.95 4.70 -7.04
C ALA A 93 10.68 4.88 -7.85
N VAL A 94 9.63 4.17 -7.45
CA VAL A 94 8.34 4.26 -8.08
C VAL A 94 7.32 4.53 -6.99
N ILE A 95 6.46 5.50 -7.19
CA ILE A 95 5.40 5.80 -6.24
C ILE A 95 4.08 5.32 -6.83
N VAL A 96 3.38 4.48 -6.09
CA VAL A 96 2.08 3.99 -6.49
C VAL A 96 1.05 4.59 -5.56
N GLU A 97 0.09 5.33 -6.14
CA GLU A 97 -0.93 5.97 -5.37
C GLU A 97 -2.12 5.05 -5.30
N LEU A 98 -2.56 4.70 -4.10
CA LEU A 98 -3.69 3.80 -3.93
C LEU A 98 -4.90 4.61 -3.50
N LYS A 99 -5.92 4.67 -4.36
CA LYS A 99 -7.13 5.37 -4.04
C LYS A 99 -8.12 4.45 -3.40
N GLN A 100 -8.88 4.98 -2.46
CA GLN A 100 -9.90 4.19 -1.84
C GLN A 100 -11.18 4.44 -2.60
N TRP A 101 -11.74 3.41 -3.13
CA TRP A 101 -12.98 3.50 -3.84
C TRP A 101 -14.09 3.15 -2.90
N THR A 102 -15.00 4.10 -2.70
CA THR A 102 -16.08 3.74 -1.88
C THR A 102 -17.22 3.62 -2.77
N GLY A 103 -17.87 2.80 -2.78
CA GLY A 103 -18.94 2.73 -3.54
C GLY A 103 -18.95 2.17 -4.68
N VAL A 104 -19.73 1.94 -5.17
CA VAL A 104 -19.94 1.46 -6.16
C VAL A 104 -19.47 1.13 -7.18
N GLY A 105 -19.40 0.49 -7.38
CA GLY A 105 -18.89 0.08 -8.24
C GLY A 105 -19.05 0.24 -9.57
N ARG A 106 -19.77 0.38 -10.16
CA ARG A 106 -19.94 0.34 -11.41
C ARG A 106 -19.13 1.03 -12.14
N SER A 107 -18.31 1.29 -11.96
CA SER A 107 -17.73 2.05 -12.59
C SER A 107 -17.01 1.85 -13.60
N ASN A 108 -16.89 2.34 -14.25
CA ASN A 108 -16.31 2.16 -15.34
C ASN A 108 -15.09 2.81 -15.34
N LYS A 109 -14.64 3.29 -14.49
CA LYS A 109 -13.51 3.89 -14.53
C LYS A 109 -12.54 3.02 -14.56
N ILE A 110 -12.64 1.96 -14.82
CA ILE A 110 -11.78 1.09 -14.90
C ILE A 110 -10.60 1.40 -15.57
N GLY A 111 -10.32 1.89 -16.40
CA GLY A 111 -9.10 2.03 -17.07
C GLY A 111 -8.01 2.66 -16.31
N ARG A 112 -8.17 3.04 -15.10
CA ARG A 112 -7.18 3.64 -14.47
C ARG A 112 -6.37 2.74 -13.77
N ALA A 113 -5.19 2.94 -13.57
CA ALA A 113 -4.32 2.02 -12.96
C ALA A 113 -4.29 2.30 -11.50
N HIS A 114 -5.34 2.19 -10.86
CA HIS A 114 -5.36 2.35 -9.45
C HIS A 114 -5.61 1.01 -8.84
N VAL A 115 -5.00 0.70 -7.78
CA VAL A 115 -5.21 -0.58 -7.14
C VAL A 115 -5.56 -0.38 -5.69
#